data_b965f16cc6749f38ed88e169d9781e5d
#
_entry.id   b965f16cc6749f38ed88e169d9781e5d
#
_cell.length_a   1.000
_cell.length_b   1.000
_cell.length_c   1.000
_cell.angle_alpha   90.00
_cell.angle_beta   90.00
_cell.angle_gamma   90.00
#
_symmetry.space_group_name_H-M   'P 1'
#
loop_
_entity.id
_entity.type
_entity.pdbx_description
1 polymer ?
#
loop_
_entity_poly.entity_id
_entity_poly.type
_entity_poly.pdbx_seq_one_letter_code
_entity_poly.pdbx_strand_id
1 'polypeptide(L)'
;MDVSLLEEMDFDNVNIDWEFIETILKELPSNIYFKDTQCRYLFCTHYWNHIIHDDKEEWSIRGKTDMEIRKDKENARKAYEEDKKLLKTGIGCKYVIETCIDGVTEFLEIIKNPVKNKDGRIIGIVGLINIVTDRIKLQKQLEAYAHTDIMTGLFNRRYLEYWEENEIKPQYFPISIIAADCDGLKHTNDTYGHHVGDEMIRSAAQLLKDVL
;
A
#
# COMPACT_ATOMS: atom_id res chain seq x y z
N MET A 1 10.76 -6.47 -26.54
CA MET A 1 10.47 -7.90 -26.35
C MET A 1 10.27 -8.46 -27.74
N ASP A 2 11.13 -9.35 -28.16
CA ASP A 2 11.17 -9.85 -29.53
C ASP A 2 10.00 -10.84 -29.71
N VAL A 3 9.05 -10.49 -30.55
CA VAL A 3 7.82 -11.29 -30.81
C VAL A 3 8.17 -12.63 -31.45
N SER A 4 9.37 -12.76 -32.04
CA SER A 4 9.84 -14.00 -32.69
C SER A 4 10.04 -15.17 -31.72
N LEU A 5 10.26 -14.92 -30.43
CA LEU A 5 10.42 -15.96 -29.39
C LEU A 5 9.09 -16.61 -28.99
N LEU A 6 7.94 -16.01 -29.31
CA LEU A 6 6.62 -16.57 -29.00
C LEU A 6 6.14 -17.56 -30.07
N GLU A 7 6.70 -17.53 -31.29
CA GLU A 7 6.33 -18.43 -32.39
C GLU A 7 6.95 -19.82 -32.28
N GLU A 8 7.96 -20.01 -31.40
CA GLU A 8 8.62 -21.32 -31.15
C GLU A 8 8.04 -22.09 -29.94
N MET A 9 7.11 -21.51 -29.19
CA MET A 9 6.46 -22.24 -28.11
C MET A 9 5.34 -23.14 -28.66
N ASP A 10 5.65 -24.41 -28.82
CA ASP A 10 4.67 -25.45 -29.12
C ASP A 10 3.80 -25.73 -27.87
N PHE A 11 2.73 -24.97 -27.72
CA PHE A 11 1.82 -25.08 -26.58
C PHE A 11 1.16 -26.46 -26.43
N ASP A 12 1.12 -27.26 -27.52
CA ASP A 12 0.55 -28.60 -27.49
C ASP A 12 1.46 -29.62 -26.79
N ASN A 13 2.76 -29.32 -26.62
CA ASN A 13 3.77 -30.18 -25.99
C ASN A 13 4.26 -29.69 -24.63
N VAL A 14 3.77 -28.55 -24.09
CA VAL A 14 4.15 -28.11 -22.75
C VAL A 14 3.45 -28.95 -21.70
N ASN A 15 4.23 -29.77 -20.98
CA ASN A 15 3.71 -30.49 -19.82
C ASN A 15 3.50 -29.51 -18.66
N ILE A 16 2.25 -29.15 -18.38
CA ILE A 16 1.87 -28.28 -17.27
C ILE A 16 1.74 -29.14 -16.01
N ASP A 17 2.86 -29.41 -15.40
CA ASP A 17 2.94 -30.06 -14.09
C ASP A 17 3.18 -29.03 -12.96
N TRP A 18 3.31 -29.51 -11.73
CA TRP A 18 3.53 -28.65 -10.58
C TRP A 18 4.86 -27.89 -10.65
N GLU A 19 5.92 -28.50 -11.15
CA GLU A 19 7.25 -27.91 -11.27
C GLU A 19 7.23 -26.71 -12.24
N PHE A 20 6.53 -26.85 -13.37
CA PHE A 20 6.33 -25.77 -14.32
C PHE A 20 5.55 -24.59 -13.72
N ILE A 21 4.45 -24.88 -13.01
CA ILE A 21 3.63 -23.86 -12.32
C ILE A 21 4.47 -23.14 -11.25
N GLU A 22 5.22 -23.89 -10.45
CA GLU A 22 6.08 -23.32 -9.41
C GLU A 22 7.14 -22.39 -10.00
N THR A 23 7.76 -22.78 -11.11
CA THR A 23 8.75 -21.99 -11.83
C THR A 23 8.16 -20.66 -12.29
N ILE A 24 6.98 -20.67 -12.93
CA ILE A 24 6.30 -19.44 -13.37
C ILE A 24 5.95 -18.55 -12.17
N LEU A 25 5.42 -19.12 -11.10
CA LEU A 25 5.02 -18.34 -9.92
C LEU A 25 6.22 -17.67 -9.25
N LYS A 26 7.41 -18.27 -9.31
CA LYS A 26 8.66 -17.70 -8.78
C LYS A 26 9.17 -16.50 -9.60
N GLU A 27 8.88 -16.47 -10.89
CA GLU A 27 9.27 -15.35 -11.76
C GLU A 27 8.34 -14.12 -11.62
N LEU A 28 7.18 -14.25 -10.96
CA LEU A 28 6.28 -13.13 -10.75
C LEU A 28 6.85 -12.18 -9.68
N PRO A 29 6.75 -10.84 -9.89
CA PRO A 29 7.27 -9.83 -8.95
C PRO A 29 6.38 -9.68 -7.71
N SER A 30 5.65 -10.72 -7.36
CA SER A 30 4.68 -10.74 -6.27
C SER A 30 4.98 -11.92 -5.37
N ASN A 31 4.76 -11.72 -4.09
CA ASN A 31 4.85 -12.82 -3.15
C ASN A 31 3.54 -13.59 -3.10
N ILE A 32 3.54 -14.80 -3.65
CA ILE A 32 2.38 -15.68 -3.73
C ILE A 32 2.57 -16.85 -2.76
N TYR A 33 1.52 -17.20 -2.04
CA TYR A 33 1.51 -18.38 -1.19
C TYR A 33 0.19 -19.14 -1.26
N PHE A 34 0.26 -20.42 -0.99
CA PHE A 34 -0.89 -21.29 -0.83
C PHE A 34 -0.88 -21.93 0.55
N LYS A 35 -2.06 -22.00 1.18
CA LYS A 35 -2.28 -22.70 2.45
C LYS A 35 -3.41 -23.71 2.32
N ASP A 36 -3.32 -24.78 3.10
CA ASP A 36 -4.40 -25.76 3.24
C ASP A 36 -5.53 -25.25 4.16
N THR A 37 -6.56 -26.07 4.38
CA THR A 37 -7.68 -25.77 5.26
C THR A 37 -7.32 -25.74 6.76
N GLN A 38 -6.09 -26.12 7.10
CA GLN A 38 -5.54 -26.00 8.46
C GLN A 38 -4.60 -24.78 8.60
N CYS A 39 -4.63 -23.88 7.61
CA CYS A 39 -3.78 -22.68 7.53
C CYS A 39 -2.28 -22.99 7.47
N ARG A 40 -1.88 -24.19 7.01
CA ARG A 40 -0.48 -24.57 6.82
C ARG A 40 -0.05 -24.19 5.41
N TYR A 41 1.12 -23.60 5.29
CA TYR A 41 1.69 -23.28 3.99
C TYR A 41 1.99 -24.56 3.18
N LEU A 42 1.52 -24.58 1.95
CA LEU A 42 1.84 -25.61 0.96
C LEU A 42 2.98 -25.14 0.05
N PHE A 43 2.98 -23.84 -0.25
CA PHE A 43 3.91 -23.19 -1.15
C PHE A 43 4.02 -21.70 -0.82
N CYS A 44 5.19 -21.11 -1.05
CA CYS A 44 5.34 -19.66 -1.20
C CYS A 44 6.50 -19.34 -2.15
N THR A 45 6.45 -18.16 -2.77
CA THR A 45 7.55 -17.64 -3.57
C THR A 45 8.71 -17.17 -2.68
N HIS A 46 9.89 -16.92 -3.27
CA HIS A 46 11.15 -16.65 -2.55
C HIS A 46 11.14 -15.49 -1.57
N TYR A 47 10.25 -14.52 -1.76
CA TYR A 47 10.28 -13.27 -1.00
C TYR A 47 10.11 -13.44 0.51
N TRP A 48 9.39 -14.47 0.96
CA TRP A 48 9.14 -14.73 2.38
C TRP A 48 10.35 -15.26 3.14
N ASN A 49 11.27 -15.89 2.46
CA ASN A 49 12.43 -16.51 3.13
C ASN A 49 13.27 -15.47 3.88
N HIS A 50 13.40 -14.25 3.34
CA HIS A 50 14.14 -13.16 3.99
C HIS A 50 13.42 -12.57 5.22
N ILE A 51 12.09 -12.57 5.22
CA ILE A 51 11.29 -11.94 6.30
C ILE A 51 11.16 -12.89 7.50
N ILE A 52 11.22 -14.20 7.26
CA ILE A 52 10.82 -15.20 8.24
C ILE A 52 12.02 -15.90 8.85
N HIS A 53 13.14 -16.04 8.16
CA HIS A 53 14.25 -16.88 8.60
C HIS A 53 15.64 -16.30 8.35
N ASP A 54 16.54 -16.54 9.32
CA ASP A 54 17.98 -16.35 9.18
C ASP A 54 18.55 -17.48 8.32
N ASP A 55 18.94 -17.20 7.10
CA ASP A 55 19.82 -17.89 6.12
C ASP A 55 20.25 -19.36 6.38
N LYS A 56 19.36 -20.24 6.81
CA LYS A 56 19.66 -21.66 6.88
C LYS A 56 19.17 -22.37 5.61
N GLU A 57 20.10 -22.89 4.83
CA GLU A 57 19.89 -23.52 3.51
C GLU A 57 18.85 -24.66 3.45
N GLU A 58 18.46 -25.24 4.57
CA GLU A 58 17.51 -26.37 4.63
C GLU A 58 16.13 -26.02 5.18
N TRP A 59 15.82 -24.74 5.41
CA TRP A 59 14.54 -24.39 5.99
C TRP A 59 13.41 -24.38 4.96
N SER A 60 12.28 -24.99 5.30
CA SER A 60 11.07 -25.00 4.49
C SER A 60 9.87 -24.48 5.26
N ILE A 61 9.10 -23.59 4.63
CA ILE A 61 7.84 -23.09 5.14
C ILE A 61 6.73 -24.15 5.06
N ARG A 62 6.89 -25.16 4.22
CA ARG A 62 5.87 -26.15 3.93
C ARG A 62 5.44 -26.90 5.18
N GLY A 63 4.12 -26.99 5.37
CA GLY A 63 3.49 -27.64 6.51
C GLY A 63 3.40 -26.81 7.78
N LYS A 64 4.00 -25.61 7.82
CA LYS A 64 3.99 -24.71 8.98
C LYS A 64 2.87 -23.66 8.88
N THR A 65 2.45 -23.16 10.03
CA THR A 65 1.47 -22.05 10.15
C THR A 65 2.18 -20.73 10.45
N ASP A 66 1.46 -19.60 10.33
CA ASP A 66 1.99 -18.28 10.75
C ASP A 66 2.47 -18.29 12.20
N MET A 67 1.79 -19.04 13.08
CA MET A 67 2.14 -19.14 14.49
C MET A 67 3.53 -19.75 14.73
N GLU A 68 3.96 -20.62 13.84
CA GLU A 68 5.26 -21.29 13.93
C GLU A 68 6.37 -20.47 13.32
N ILE A 69 6.08 -19.75 12.23
CA ILE A 69 7.12 -19.10 11.43
C ILE A 69 7.38 -17.63 11.83
N ARG A 70 6.35 -16.88 12.24
CA ARG A 70 6.51 -15.44 12.52
C ARG A 70 7.14 -15.19 13.89
N LYS A 71 8.11 -14.27 13.94
CA LYS A 71 8.74 -13.80 15.19
C LYS A 71 7.71 -13.04 16.06
N ASP A 72 6.96 -12.12 15.46
CA ASP A 72 5.87 -11.40 16.11
C ASP A 72 4.64 -12.31 16.27
N LYS A 73 4.42 -12.79 17.49
CA LYS A 73 3.33 -13.72 17.80
C LYS A 73 1.94 -13.08 17.80
N GLU A 74 1.84 -11.78 18.03
CA GLU A 74 0.57 -11.06 17.92
C GLU A 74 0.13 -10.93 16.46
N ASN A 75 1.05 -10.52 15.61
CA ASN A 75 0.84 -10.47 14.16
C ASN A 75 0.55 -11.86 13.59
N ALA A 76 1.28 -12.89 14.04
CA ALA A 76 1.04 -14.27 13.65
C ALA A 76 -0.40 -14.72 13.98
N ARG A 77 -0.89 -14.40 15.19
CA ARG A 77 -2.23 -14.74 15.64
C ARG A 77 -3.29 -14.03 14.80
N LYS A 78 -3.13 -12.73 14.56
CA LYS A 78 -4.05 -11.97 13.71
C LYS A 78 -4.18 -12.58 12.32
N ALA A 79 -3.05 -12.89 11.67
CA ALA A 79 -3.03 -13.51 10.35
C ALA A 79 -3.70 -14.89 10.33
N TYR A 80 -3.48 -15.70 11.36
CA TYR A 80 -4.07 -17.02 11.49
C TYR A 80 -5.60 -16.97 11.73
N GLU A 81 -6.07 -16.04 12.57
CA GLU A 81 -7.51 -15.83 12.82
C GLU A 81 -8.23 -15.31 11.57
N GLU A 82 -7.60 -14.41 10.80
CA GLU A 82 -8.13 -13.97 9.51
C GLU A 82 -8.25 -15.13 8.52
N ASP A 83 -7.23 -15.96 8.41
CA ASP A 83 -7.25 -17.14 7.54
C ASP A 83 -8.38 -18.11 7.93
N LYS A 84 -8.57 -18.36 9.22
CA LYS A 84 -9.72 -19.15 9.72
C LYS A 84 -11.07 -18.53 9.41
N LYS A 85 -11.19 -17.21 9.57
CA LYS A 85 -12.41 -16.48 9.22
C LYS A 85 -12.71 -16.62 7.72
N LEU A 86 -11.70 -16.46 6.86
CA LEU A 86 -11.81 -16.62 5.42
C LEU A 86 -12.28 -18.03 5.04
N LEU A 87 -11.66 -19.06 5.61
CA LEU A 87 -12.04 -20.46 5.37
C LEU A 87 -13.49 -20.74 5.81
N LYS A 88 -13.95 -20.13 6.89
CA LYS A 88 -15.31 -20.28 7.42
C LYS A 88 -16.35 -19.55 6.58
N THR A 89 -16.04 -18.31 6.16
CA THR A 89 -17.00 -17.44 5.46
C THR A 89 -16.99 -17.62 3.95
N GLY A 90 -15.85 -18.07 3.40
CA GLY A 90 -15.62 -18.12 1.96
C GLY A 90 -15.49 -16.76 1.30
N ILE A 91 -15.24 -15.71 2.10
CA ILE A 91 -15.11 -14.33 1.64
C ILE A 91 -13.63 -13.94 1.72
N GLY A 92 -13.05 -13.51 0.60
CA GLY A 92 -11.68 -13.00 0.54
C GLY A 92 -11.53 -11.62 1.20
N CYS A 93 -10.30 -11.20 1.40
CA CYS A 93 -9.99 -9.87 1.92
C CYS A 93 -8.87 -9.20 1.12
N LYS A 94 -8.87 -7.86 1.14
CA LYS A 94 -7.82 -7.01 0.57
C LYS A 94 -7.61 -5.82 1.48
N TYR A 95 -6.37 -5.57 1.89
CA TYR A 95 -6.00 -4.44 2.73
C TYR A 95 -4.52 -4.08 2.55
N VAL A 96 -4.15 -2.89 3.02
CA VAL A 96 -2.76 -2.43 3.04
C VAL A 96 -2.31 -2.32 4.50
N ILE A 97 -1.10 -2.80 4.77
CA ILE A 97 -0.43 -2.62 6.07
C ILE A 97 0.85 -1.81 5.88
N GLU A 98 1.19 -1.04 6.90
CA GLU A 98 2.50 -0.45 7.05
C GLU A 98 3.36 -1.38 7.90
N THR A 99 4.58 -1.63 7.49
CA THR A 99 5.53 -2.50 8.18
C THR A 99 6.95 -1.95 8.05
N CYS A 100 7.85 -2.42 8.89
CA CYS A 100 9.27 -2.10 8.80
C CYS A 100 10.03 -3.36 8.36
N ILE A 101 10.71 -3.28 7.23
CA ILE A 101 11.57 -4.34 6.69
C ILE A 101 13.00 -3.78 6.63
N ASP A 102 13.93 -4.40 7.34
CA ASP A 102 15.34 -3.99 7.40
C ASP A 102 15.55 -2.49 7.71
N GLY A 103 14.73 -1.94 8.62
CA GLY A 103 14.77 -0.54 9.00
C GLY A 103 14.09 0.43 8.03
N VAL A 104 13.50 -0.08 6.94
CA VAL A 104 12.77 0.72 5.95
C VAL A 104 11.27 0.53 6.12
N THR A 105 10.54 1.65 6.14
CA THR A 105 9.07 1.61 6.16
C THR A 105 8.54 1.22 4.78
N GLU A 106 7.82 0.11 4.74
CA GLU A 106 7.21 -0.45 3.54
C GLU A 106 5.68 -0.56 3.70
N PHE A 107 4.96 -0.37 2.59
CA PHE A 107 3.52 -0.62 2.50
C PHE A 107 3.28 -1.89 1.71
N LEU A 108 2.62 -2.86 2.36
CA LEU A 108 2.29 -4.15 1.76
C LEU A 108 0.78 -4.24 1.51
N GLU A 109 0.40 -4.45 0.25
CA GLU A 109 -0.97 -4.82 -0.12
C GLU A 109 -1.13 -6.32 0.01
N ILE A 110 -2.03 -6.76 0.87
CA ILE A 110 -2.33 -8.16 1.15
C ILE A 110 -3.68 -8.49 0.53
N ILE A 111 -3.71 -9.53 -0.28
CA ILE A 111 -4.93 -10.06 -0.89
C ILE A 111 -5.00 -11.55 -0.53
N LYS A 112 -6.13 -11.98 0.03
CA LYS A 112 -6.37 -13.40 0.37
C LYS A 112 -7.71 -13.83 -0.20
N ASN A 113 -7.73 -14.98 -0.86
CA ASN A 113 -8.95 -15.55 -1.40
C ASN A 113 -9.05 -17.05 -1.09
N PRO A 114 -10.27 -17.57 -0.88
CA PRO A 114 -10.49 -19.01 -0.75
C PRO A 114 -10.27 -19.69 -2.10
N VAL A 115 -9.58 -20.81 -2.08
CA VAL A 115 -9.47 -21.71 -3.24
C VAL A 115 -10.56 -22.76 -3.12
N LYS A 116 -11.37 -22.92 -4.19
CA LYS A 116 -12.46 -23.88 -4.24
C LYS A 116 -12.16 -24.97 -5.28
N ASN A 117 -12.53 -26.20 -4.98
CA ASN A 117 -12.51 -27.28 -5.96
C ASN A 117 -13.71 -27.17 -6.93
N LYS A 118 -13.81 -28.11 -7.87
CA LYS A 118 -14.88 -28.17 -8.88
C LYS A 118 -16.30 -28.27 -8.29
N ASP A 119 -16.41 -28.80 -7.07
CA ASP A 119 -17.68 -28.96 -6.35
C ASP A 119 -18.03 -27.73 -5.48
N GLY A 120 -17.22 -26.65 -5.56
CA GLY A 120 -17.41 -25.43 -4.77
C GLY A 120 -16.93 -25.52 -3.32
N ARG A 121 -16.34 -26.65 -2.88
CA ARG A 121 -15.79 -26.82 -1.53
C ARG A 121 -14.49 -26.06 -1.41
N ILE A 122 -14.32 -25.31 -0.33
CA ILE A 122 -13.06 -24.63 0.00
C ILE A 122 -12.00 -25.70 0.34
N ILE A 123 -10.88 -25.66 -0.36
CA ILE A 123 -9.74 -26.57 -0.20
C ILE A 123 -8.49 -25.88 0.31
N GLY A 124 -8.51 -24.55 0.44
CA GLY A 124 -7.37 -23.79 0.93
C GLY A 124 -7.51 -22.29 0.70
N ILE A 125 -6.40 -21.61 0.83
CA ILE A 125 -6.24 -20.16 0.66
C ILE A 125 -5.13 -19.89 -0.34
N VAL A 126 -5.37 -18.95 -1.26
CA VAL A 126 -4.31 -18.29 -2.01
C VAL A 126 -4.14 -16.89 -1.45
N GLY A 127 -2.91 -16.51 -1.18
CA GLY A 127 -2.54 -15.16 -0.77
C GLY A 127 -1.53 -14.55 -1.72
N LEU A 128 -1.68 -13.24 -1.90
CA LEU A 128 -0.80 -12.39 -2.68
C LEU A 128 -0.36 -11.22 -1.81
N ILE A 129 0.94 -10.92 -1.83
CA ILE A 129 1.49 -9.75 -1.15
C ILE A 129 2.33 -8.96 -2.13
N ASN A 130 1.97 -7.70 -2.32
CA ASN A 130 2.67 -6.76 -3.18
C ASN A 130 3.27 -5.63 -2.33
N ILE A 131 4.50 -5.24 -2.63
CA ILE A 131 5.06 -3.99 -2.13
C ILE A 131 4.45 -2.86 -2.94
N VAL A 132 3.76 -1.94 -2.27
CA VAL A 132 3.06 -0.81 -2.90
C VAL A 132 3.55 0.53 -2.40
N THR A 133 4.74 0.56 -1.80
CA THR A 133 5.35 1.72 -1.15
C THR A 133 5.45 2.91 -2.11
N ASP A 134 6.00 2.70 -3.31
CA ASP A 134 6.14 3.79 -4.28
C ASP A 134 4.79 4.31 -4.76
N ARG A 135 3.83 3.42 -4.98
CA ARG A 135 2.45 3.81 -5.34
C ARG A 135 1.82 4.67 -4.26
N ILE A 136 1.94 4.28 -2.98
CA ILE A 136 1.38 5.05 -1.85
C ILE A 136 2.09 6.39 -1.67
N LYS A 137 3.43 6.41 -1.78
CA LYS A 137 4.20 7.65 -1.69
C LYS A 137 3.82 8.62 -2.81
N LEU A 138 3.75 8.13 -4.05
CA LEU A 138 3.35 8.94 -5.20
C LEU A 138 1.92 9.46 -5.07
N GLN A 139 1.00 8.63 -4.62
CA GLN A 139 -0.38 9.05 -4.36
C GLN A 139 -0.44 10.18 -3.32
N LYS A 140 0.27 10.03 -2.19
CA LYS A 140 0.35 11.08 -1.16
C LYS A 140 0.97 12.38 -1.69
N GLN A 141 1.99 12.29 -2.55
CA GLN A 141 2.57 13.46 -3.20
C GLN A 141 1.57 14.15 -4.12
N LEU A 142 0.84 13.41 -4.95
CA LEU A 142 -0.20 13.95 -5.84
C LEU A 142 -1.32 14.62 -5.04
N GLU A 143 -1.76 14.00 -3.95
CA GLU A 143 -2.76 14.59 -3.04
C GLU A 143 -2.24 15.88 -2.41
N ALA A 144 -0.98 15.90 -1.95
CA ALA A 144 -0.37 17.11 -1.41
C ALA A 144 -0.30 18.23 -2.46
N TYR A 145 0.13 17.94 -3.70
CA TYR A 145 0.13 18.93 -4.80
C TYR A 145 -1.28 19.41 -5.17
N ALA A 146 -2.27 18.55 -5.11
CA ALA A 146 -3.65 18.92 -5.41
C ALA A 146 -4.27 19.82 -4.32
N HIS A 147 -3.79 19.72 -3.09
CA HIS A 147 -4.39 20.37 -1.91
C HIS A 147 -3.61 21.55 -1.35
N THR A 148 -2.37 21.78 -1.81
CA THR A 148 -1.53 22.89 -1.34
C THR A 148 -1.30 23.92 -2.43
N ASP A 149 -1.10 25.16 -2.01
CA ASP A 149 -0.59 26.24 -2.84
C ASP A 149 0.92 26.16 -2.95
N ILE A 150 1.46 26.10 -4.17
CA ILE A 150 2.89 25.86 -4.46
C ILE A 150 3.78 26.99 -3.92
N MET A 151 3.27 28.25 -3.89
CA MET A 151 4.04 29.41 -3.47
C MET A 151 4.20 29.45 -1.94
N THR A 152 3.14 29.16 -1.22
CA THR A 152 3.06 29.36 0.23
C THR A 152 3.16 28.05 1.01
N GLY A 153 2.83 26.91 0.38
CA GLY A 153 2.70 25.64 1.03
C GLY A 153 1.57 25.57 2.07
N LEU A 154 0.64 26.51 2.03
CA LEU A 154 -0.64 26.46 2.75
C LEU A 154 -1.65 25.62 1.95
N PHE A 155 -2.73 25.22 2.58
CA PHE A 155 -3.83 24.60 1.86
C PHE A 155 -4.43 25.57 0.85
N ASN A 156 -4.72 25.06 -0.35
CA ASN A 156 -5.34 25.85 -1.40
C ASN A 156 -6.87 25.87 -1.25
N ARG A 157 -7.54 26.67 -2.08
CA ARG A 157 -9.00 26.78 -2.08
C ARG A 157 -9.71 25.44 -2.30
N ARG A 158 -9.15 24.58 -3.17
CA ARG A 158 -9.73 23.25 -3.44
C ARG A 158 -9.75 22.36 -2.19
N TYR A 159 -8.72 22.45 -1.35
CA TYR A 159 -8.69 21.71 -0.09
C TYR A 159 -9.76 22.23 0.89
N LEU A 160 -9.98 23.54 0.95
CA LEU A 160 -11.05 24.11 1.77
C LEU A 160 -12.42 23.56 1.36
N GLU A 161 -12.72 23.56 0.06
CA GLU A 161 -13.97 23.01 -0.50
C GLU A 161 -14.11 21.51 -0.15
N TYR A 162 -13.04 20.73 -0.33
CA TYR A 162 -13.02 19.32 0.05
C TYR A 162 -13.26 19.13 1.56
N TRP A 163 -12.61 19.93 2.40
CA TRP A 163 -12.71 19.84 3.85
C TRP A 163 -14.14 20.19 4.33
N GLU A 164 -14.76 21.20 3.76
CA GLU A 164 -16.16 21.58 4.06
C GLU A 164 -17.12 20.45 3.75
N GLU A 165 -16.93 19.74 2.64
CA GLU A 165 -17.84 18.68 2.19
C GLU A 165 -17.62 17.34 2.92
N ASN A 166 -16.38 17.02 3.28
CA ASN A 166 -16.00 15.65 3.68
C ASN A 166 -15.51 15.52 5.12
N GLU A 167 -14.89 16.58 5.67
CA GLU A 167 -14.16 16.48 6.95
C GLU A 167 -14.86 17.17 8.11
N ILE A 168 -15.75 18.15 7.86
CA ILE A 168 -16.49 18.84 8.93
C ILE A 168 -17.47 17.86 9.58
N LYS A 169 -17.30 17.68 10.89
CA LYS A 169 -18.17 16.83 11.72
C LYS A 169 -18.88 17.65 12.79
N PRO A 170 -20.08 17.24 13.23
CA PRO A 170 -20.83 17.97 14.26
C PRO A 170 -20.04 18.23 15.54
N GLN A 171 -19.10 17.37 15.89
CA GLN A 171 -18.25 17.52 17.10
C GLN A 171 -17.22 18.66 17.02
N TYR A 172 -16.97 19.22 15.84
CA TYR A 172 -16.05 20.34 15.68
C TYR A 172 -16.70 21.71 15.91
N PHE A 173 -18.03 21.77 16.08
CA PHE A 173 -18.71 23.02 16.33
C PHE A 173 -18.65 23.46 17.80
N PRO A 174 -18.47 24.78 18.06
CA PRO A 174 -18.46 25.89 17.09
C PRO A 174 -17.10 26.02 16.37
N ILE A 175 -17.14 26.36 15.06
CA ILE A 175 -15.98 26.66 14.23
C ILE A 175 -15.84 28.16 14.06
N SER A 176 -14.63 28.72 14.18
CA SER A 176 -14.34 30.12 13.87
C SER A 176 -13.63 30.21 12.53
N ILE A 177 -14.03 31.15 11.69
CA ILE A 177 -13.42 31.42 10.39
C ILE A 177 -12.79 32.80 10.44
N ILE A 178 -11.53 32.91 10.08
CA ILE A 178 -10.78 34.18 9.98
C ILE A 178 -10.44 34.40 8.51
N ALA A 179 -10.88 35.55 7.96
CA ALA A 179 -10.46 36.01 6.66
C ALA A 179 -9.34 37.05 6.83
N ALA A 180 -8.23 36.87 6.14
CA ALA A 180 -7.11 37.79 6.17
C ALA A 180 -6.68 38.16 4.75
N ASP A 181 -6.17 39.38 4.57
CA ASP A 181 -5.63 39.87 3.30
C ASP A 181 -4.34 40.65 3.54
N CYS A 182 -3.50 40.72 2.50
CA CYS A 182 -2.21 41.43 2.54
C CYS A 182 -2.36 42.85 2.02
N ASP A 183 -2.40 43.82 2.93
CA ASP A 183 -2.45 45.24 2.58
C ASP A 183 -1.22 45.70 1.79
N GLY A 184 -1.42 46.47 0.75
CA GLY A 184 -0.36 47.10 -0.02
C GLY A 184 0.35 46.18 -1.01
N LEU A 185 -0.08 44.92 -1.22
CA LEU A 185 0.56 43.98 -2.16
C LEU A 185 0.68 44.57 -3.58
N LYS A 186 -0.37 45.24 -4.08
CA LYS A 186 -0.34 45.88 -5.38
C LYS A 186 0.75 46.97 -5.45
N HIS A 187 0.82 47.83 -4.44
CA HIS A 187 1.82 48.89 -4.36
C HIS A 187 3.25 48.30 -4.33
N THR A 188 3.47 47.24 -3.58
CA THR A 188 4.73 46.50 -3.51
C THR A 188 5.11 45.94 -4.89
N ASN A 189 4.17 45.29 -5.58
CA ASN A 189 4.38 44.78 -6.92
C ASN A 189 4.75 45.89 -7.94
N ASP A 190 3.99 46.98 -7.92
CA ASP A 190 4.18 48.10 -8.86
C ASP A 190 5.52 48.87 -8.62
N THR A 191 5.97 48.90 -7.35
CA THR A 191 7.17 49.65 -6.96
C THR A 191 8.46 48.82 -7.02
N TYR A 192 8.40 47.54 -6.56
CA TYR A 192 9.57 46.70 -6.35
C TYR A 192 9.56 45.43 -7.20
N GLY A 193 8.51 45.22 -7.99
CA GLY A 193 8.34 44.06 -8.85
C GLY A 193 7.68 42.87 -8.16
N HIS A 194 7.16 41.96 -8.96
CA HIS A 194 6.41 40.78 -8.49
C HIS A 194 7.20 39.86 -7.57
N HIS A 195 8.53 39.77 -7.73
CA HIS A 195 9.38 38.95 -6.86
C HIS A 195 9.28 39.37 -5.39
N VAL A 196 9.26 40.70 -5.11
CA VAL A 196 9.14 41.23 -3.74
C VAL A 196 7.71 41.00 -3.19
N GLY A 197 6.69 41.12 -4.04
CA GLY A 197 5.33 40.75 -3.67
C GLY A 197 5.17 39.27 -3.33
N ASP A 198 5.82 38.39 -4.08
CA ASP A 198 5.85 36.97 -3.77
C ASP A 198 6.51 36.66 -2.43
N GLU A 199 7.61 37.35 -2.11
CA GLU A 199 8.27 37.25 -0.79
C GLU A 199 7.37 37.73 0.34
N MET A 200 6.63 38.81 0.13
CA MET A 200 5.63 39.31 1.08
C MET A 200 4.55 38.27 1.36
N ILE A 201 4.01 37.61 0.33
CA ILE A 201 3.02 36.54 0.46
C ILE A 201 3.61 35.34 1.21
N ARG A 202 4.85 34.90 0.87
CA ARG A 202 5.51 33.79 1.57
C ARG A 202 5.75 34.11 3.03
N SER A 203 6.14 35.34 3.35
CA SER A 203 6.37 35.78 4.73
C SER A 203 5.06 35.77 5.54
N ALA A 204 3.96 36.27 4.96
CA ALA A 204 2.66 36.21 5.59
C ALA A 204 2.19 34.78 5.83
N ALA A 205 2.39 33.90 4.85
CA ALA A 205 2.07 32.48 4.98
C ALA A 205 2.90 31.79 6.08
N GLN A 206 4.18 32.14 6.20
CA GLN A 206 5.05 31.59 7.25
C GLN A 206 4.58 32.06 8.65
N LEU A 207 4.23 33.33 8.81
CA LEU A 207 3.68 33.85 10.07
C LEU A 207 2.42 33.10 10.49
N LEU A 208 1.52 32.79 9.54
CA LEU A 208 0.31 32.00 9.84
C LEU A 208 0.66 30.58 10.31
N LYS A 209 1.66 29.95 9.70
CA LYS A 209 2.13 28.60 10.12
C LYS A 209 2.75 28.59 11.51
N ASP A 210 3.44 29.66 11.88
CA ASP A 210 4.15 29.75 13.15
C ASP A 210 3.20 30.04 14.33
N VAL A 211 1.99 30.55 14.08
CA VAL A 211 1.01 30.95 15.09
C VAL A 211 -0.12 29.91 15.26
N LEU A 212 -0.39 29.13 14.23
CA LEU A 212 -1.45 28.09 14.22
C LEU A 212 -0.87 26.72 14.42
#